data_9430b81a023a5340f543e3e84ab3f1ba
#
_entry.id   9430b81a023a5340f543e3e84ab3f1ba
#
_cell.length_a   1.000
_cell.length_b   1.000
_cell.length_c   1.000
_cell.angle_alpha   90.00
_cell.angle_beta   90.00
_cell.angle_gamma   90.00
#
_symmetry.space_group_name_H-M   'P 1'
#
loop_
_entity.id
_entity.type
_entity.pdbx_description
1 polymer ?
#
loop_
_entity_poly.entity_id
_entity_poly.type
_entity_poly.pdbx_seq_one_letter_code
_entity_poly.pdbx_strand_id
1 'polypeptide(L)'
;METETKTIPELYKSAIRTVTVVFGSLFNNIYVRKYDNTGAVIKGSKRHVPLTFSPKEQYYVWINDTMRRPDTGTKVGISMPRLSYDLTGFGPDPTRQVQPYLYKTGAPIPDSTNPYAKREQSPAAYSFNFALTLWSNDMDTSIQVLESILPYFKPEISVKIKEQDSLPIVNDVHVVFNDISKQDNYTEGFEVNRFIEWDMNFTLYSNIWTPAVNSNLITTAEISLLDDKNISLLNTGD
;
A
#
# COMPACT_ATOMS: atom_id res chain seq x y z
N MET A 1 -39.44 9.55 -16.88
CA MET A 1 -38.55 8.73 -16.04
C MET A 1 -37.14 9.09 -16.50
N GLU A 2 -36.57 10.13 -15.89
CA GLU A 2 -35.22 10.57 -16.23
C GLU A 2 -34.22 9.56 -15.63
N THR A 3 -33.50 8.89 -16.50
CA THR A 3 -32.37 8.06 -16.12
C THR A 3 -31.26 8.99 -15.67
N GLU A 4 -31.11 9.22 -14.36
CA GLU A 4 -29.92 9.84 -13.81
C GLU A 4 -28.72 9.03 -14.26
N THR A 5 -27.96 9.57 -15.19
CA THR A 5 -26.68 9.01 -15.60
C THR A 5 -25.73 9.22 -14.42
N LYS A 6 -25.53 8.19 -13.62
CA LYS A 6 -24.61 8.21 -12.48
C LYS A 6 -23.19 8.38 -13.02
N THR A 7 -22.76 9.61 -13.17
CA THR A 7 -21.39 9.94 -13.58
C THR A 7 -20.46 9.64 -12.43
N ILE A 8 -19.39 8.87 -12.71
CA ILE A 8 -18.32 8.64 -11.73
C ILE A 8 -17.62 9.99 -11.50
N PRO A 9 -17.66 10.55 -10.30
CA PRO A 9 -17.00 11.82 -10.04
C PRO A 9 -15.49 11.69 -10.25
N GLU A 10 -14.87 12.76 -10.74
CA GLU A 10 -13.40 12.84 -10.83
C GLU A 10 -12.81 12.78 -9.43
N LEU A 11 -12.24 11.62 -9.08
CA LEU A 11 -11.80 11.34 -7.73
C LEU A 11 -10.40 10.76 -7.71
N TYR A 12 -9.40 11.61 -7.45
CA TYR A 12 -8.05 11.16 -7.18
C TYR A 12 -7.73 11.27 -5.69
N LYS A 13 -7.76 10.15 -4.97
CA LYS A 13 -7.43 10.06 -3.54
C LYS A 13 -6.04 9.52 -3.25
N SER A 14 -5.23 9.28 -4.26
CA SER A 14 -3.87 8.70 -4.14
C SER A 14 -3.76 7.40 -3.30
N ALA A 15 -4.86 6.67 -3.11
CA ALA A 15 -4.89 5.45 -2.30
C ALA A 15 -3.87 4.40 -2.80
N ILE A 16 -3.83 4.14 -4.10
CA ILE A 16 -2.87 3.19 -4.69
C ILE A 16 -1.43 3.67 -4.47
N ARG A 17 -1.17 4.96 -4.64
CA ARG A 17 0.15 5.54 -4.39
C ARG A 17 0.56 5.38 -2.93
N THR A 18 -0.34 5.63 -2.00
CA THR A 18 -0.09 5.47 -0.56
C THR A 18 0.28 4.02 -0.23
N VAL A 19 -0.48 3.05 -0.75
CA VAL A 19 -0.20 1.62 -0.59
C VAL A 19 1.19 1.26 -1.12
N THR A 20 1.54 1.76 -2.32
CA THR A 20 2.86 1.54 -2.93
C THR A 20 4.00 2.12 -2.10
N VAL A 21 3.84 3.34 -1.59
CA VAL A 21 4.85 3.99 -0.72
C VAL A 21 5.00 3.25 0.60
N VAL A 22 3.88 2.81 1.20
CA VAL A 22 3.89 2.04 2.45
C VAL A 22 4.63 0.72 2.27
N PHE A 23 4.34 -0.01 1.18
CA PHE A 23 5.08 -1.23 0.87
C PHE A 23 6.59 -0.97 0.76
N GLY A 24 7.01 0.03 0.00
CA GLY A 24 8.43 0.40 -0.12
C GLY A 24 9.07 0.80 1.21
N SER A 25 8.32 1.45 2.12
CA SER A 25 8.84 1.89 3.41
C SER A 25 9.25 0.73 4.33
N LEU A 26 8.64 -0.46 4.16
CA LEU A 26 8.98 -1.66 4.94
C LEU A 26 10.41 -2.15 4.67
N PHE A 27 10.92 -1.95 3.45
CA PHE A 27 12.20 -2.48 3.00
C PHE A 27 13.29 -1.41 2.85
N ASN A 28 13.02 -0.18 3.25
CA ASN A 28 13.96 0.94 3.04
C ASN A 28 15.17 0.94 3.99
N ASN A 29 15.13 0.22 5.11
CA ASN A 29 16.16 0.25 6.15
C ASN A 29 16.97 -1.06 6.23
N ILE A 30 17.33 -1.64 5.10
CA ILE A 30 18.10 -2.87 5.05
C ILE A 30 19.59 -2.56 4.89
N TYR A 31 20.41 -3.22 5.68
CA TYR A 31 21.86 -3.04 5.68
C TYR A 31 22.56 -4.38 5.59
N VAL A 32 23.66 -4.43 4.85
CA VAL A 32 24.58 -5.56 4.77
C VAL A 32 25.91 -5.23 5.41
N ARG A 33 26.62 -6.24 5.90
CA ARG A 33 27.94 -6.14 6.52
C ARG A 33 28.89 -7.15 5.88
N LYS A 34 30.18 -6.83 5.89
CA LYS A 34 31.20 -7.80 5.51
C LYS A 34 31.76 -8.47 6.74
N TYR A 35 32.00 -9.76 6.63
CA TYR A 35 32.63 -10.59 7.66
C TYR A 35 34.04 -10.95 7.24
N ASP A 36 34.95 -11.07 8.21
CA ASP A 36 36.28 -11.59 8.00
C ASP A 36 36.27 -13.12 7.99
N ASN A 37 37.35 -13.76 7.55
CA ASN A 37 37.52 -15.22 7.51
C ASN A 37 37.31 -15.89 8.88
N THR A 38 37.40 -15.13 9.98
CA THR A 38 37.12 -15.57 11.34
C THR A 38 35.65 -15.47 11.75
N GLY A 39 34.76 -14.98 10.87
CA GLY A 39 33.34 -14.71 11.15
C GLY A 39 33.10 -13.41 11.95
N ALA A 40 34.11 -12.58 12.15
CA ALA A 40 33.97 -11.30 12.84
C ALA A 40 33.54 -10.20 11.86
N VAL A 41 32.64 -9.29 12.31
CA VAL A 41 32.21 -8.14 11.51
C VAL A 41 33.32 -7.15 11.29
N ILE A 42 33.68 -6.85 10.07
CA ILE A 42 34.65 -5.82 9.71
C ILE A 42 34.09 -4.45 10.09
N LYS A 43 34.76 -3.71 10.94
CA LYS A 43 34.36 -2.37 11.36
C LYS A 43 34.25 -1.42 10.16
N GLY A 44 33.13 -0.68 10.07
CA GLY A 44 32.90 0.26 8.97
C GLY A 44 32.36 -0.38 7.67
N SER A 45 32.15 -1.69 7.62
CA SER A 45 31.63 -2.39 6.43
C SER A 45 30.11 -2.28 6.25
N LYS A 46 29.39 -1.66 7.19
CA LYS A 46 27.93 -1.49 7.11
C LYS A 46 27.55 -0.65 5.88
N ARG A 47 26.80 -1.24 4.98
CA ARG A 47 26.32 -0.59 3.74
C ARG A 47 24.82 -0.68 3.63
N HIS A 48 24.18 0.42 3.31
CA HIS A 48 22.75 0.48 3.04
C HIS A 48 22.45 -0.17 1.69
N VAL A 49 21.38 -0.97 1.61
CA VAL A 49 20.87 -1.56 0.38
C VAL A 49 19.85 -0.59 -0.22
N PRO A 50 20.15 0.04 -1.36
CA PRO A 50 19.23 0.99 -1.97
C PRO A 50 17.98 0.26 -2.49
N LEU A 51 16.82 0.87 -2.26
CA LEU A 51 15.52 0.41 -2.74
C LEU A 51 14.99 1.40 -3.79
N THR A 52 14.44 0.87 -4.87
CA THR A 52 13.86 1.70 -5.94
C THR A 52 12.51 1.13 -6.38
N PHE A 53 11.54 2.00 -6.62
CA PHE A 53 10.29 1.62 -7.30
C PHE A 53 10.56 1.57 -8.80
N SER A 54 10.66 0.37 -9.34
CA SER A 54 10.97 0.13 -10.75
C SER A 54 10.65 -1.30 -11.14
N PRO A 55 10.07 -1.51 -12.33
CA PRO A 55 9.89 -2.84 -12.89
C PRO A 55 11.25 -3.54 -13.07
N LYS A 56 11.25 -4.85 -12.94
CA LYS A 56 12.41 -5.72 -13.06
C LYS A 56 13.14 -5.52 -14.39
N GLU A 57 12.41 -5.41 -15.50
CA GLU A 57 12.95 -5.28 -16.86
C GLU A 57 13.81 -4.03 -17.03
N GLN A 58 13.48 -2.96 -16.33
CA GLN A 58 14.22 -1.71 -16.39
C GLN A 58 15.66 -1.86 -15.86
N TYR A 59 15.84 -2.73 -14.85
CA TYR A 59 17.16 -3.05 -14.32
C TYR A 59 18.02 -3.83 -15.30
N TYR A 60 17.45 -4.79 -16.03
CA TYR A 60 18.16 -5.49 -17.07
C TYR A 60 18.71 -4.55 -18.15
N VAL A 61 17.90 -3.55 -18.55
CA VAL A 61 18.33 -2.55 -19.51
C VAL A 61 19.50 -1.72 -18.94
N TRP A 62 19.41 -1.29 -17.68
CA TRP A 62 20.45 -0.48 -17.05
C TRP A 62 21.75 -1.26 -16.84
N ILE A 63 21.70 -2.51 -16.41
CA ILE A 63 22.86 -3.38 -16.26
C ILE A 63 23.52 -3.57 -17.61
N ASN A 64 22.78 -3.88 -18.65
CA ASN A 64 23.28 -4.11 -20.00
C ASN A 64 23.83 -2.83 -20.64
N ASP A 65 23.18 -1.65 -20.43
CA ASP A 65 23.65 -0.38 -20.99
C ASP A 65 24.95 0.08 -20.30
N THR A 66 25.07 -0.13 -18.98
CA THR A 66 26.31 0.17 -18.24
C THR A 66 27.48 -0.70 -18.70
N MET A 67 27.22 -1.93 -19.15
CA MET A 67 28.21 -2.83 -19.71
C MET A 67 28.60 -2.45 -21.15
N ARG A 68 27.67 -1.87 -21.92
CA ARG A 68 27.85 -1.53 -23.34
C ARG A 68 28.61 -0.23 -23.61
N ARG A 69 28.72 0.67 -22.62
CA ARG A 69 29.39 1.98 -22.78
C ARG A 69 30.69 2.07 -21.99
N PRO A 70 31.81 1.49 -22.51
CA PRO A 70 33.13 1.68 -21.89
C PRO A 70 33.69 3.10 -22.12
N ASP A 71 33.09 3.93 -22.99
CA ASP A 71 33.76 5.07 -23.60
C ASP A 71 33.38 6.47 -23.06
N THR A 72 32.47 6.57 -22.12
CA THR A 72 32.18 7.87 -21.47
C THR A 72 32.61 7.78 -20.00
N GLY A 73 33.78 8.39 -19.68
CA GLY A 73 34.52 8.37 -18.40
C GLY A 73 33.78 8.51 -17.05
N THR A 74 32.48 8.34 -17.03
CA THR A 74 31.64 8.29 -15.84
C THR A 74 30.98 6.91 -15.77
N LYS A 75 31.73 5.93 -15.28
CA LYS A 75 31.16 4.63 -14.87
C LYS A 75 30.24 4.88 -13.69
N VAL A 76 28.97 5.15 -13.92
CA VAL A 76 27.93 5.03 -12.91
C VAL A 76 27.70 3.53 -12.70
N GLY A 77 28.61 2.88 -11.99
CA GLY A 77 28.47 1.49 -11.62
C GLY A 77 27.22 1.34 -10.76
N ILE A 78 26.29 0.51 -11.19
CA ILE A 78 25.16 0.13 -10.34
C ILE A 78 25.74 -0.57 -9.14
N SER A 79 25.63 0.05 -7.95
CA SER A 79 26.12 -0.57 -6.73
C SER A 79 25.19 -1.72 -6.33
N MET A 80 25.74 -2.91 -6.20
CA MET A 80 25.06 -4.08 -5.64
C MET A 80 25.51 -4.32 -4.20
N PRO A 81 24.67 -4.88 -3.31
CA PRO A 81 23.29 -5.35 -3.55
C PRO A 81 22.31 -4.22 -3.71
N ARG A 82 21.20 -4.49 -4.38
CA ARG A 82 20.12 -3.54 -4.62
C ARG A 82 18.75 -4.22 -4.58
N LEU A 83 17.74 -3.48 -4.14
CA LEU A 83 16.35 -3.89 -4.16
C LEU A 83 15.56 -3.06 -5.15
N SER A 84 14.66 -3.72 -5.87
CA SER A 84 13.62 -3.07 -6.66
C SER A 84 12.28 -3.65 -6.29
N TYR A 85 11.23 -2.84 -6.33
CA TYR A 85 9.88 -3.33 -6.14
C TYR A 85 8.94 -2.72 -7.18
N ASP A 86 7.93 -3.49 -7.53
CA ASP A 86 6.91 -3.09 -8.49
C ASP A 86 5.53 -3.61 -8.07
N LEU A 87 4.49 -2.89 -8.50
CA LEU A 87 3.10 -3.31 -8.38
C LEU A 87 2.72 -4.14 -9.60
N THR A 88 2.71 -5.47 -9.45
CA THR A 88 2.44 -6.39 -10.56
C THR A 88 0.97 -6.49 -10.93
N GLY A 89 0.06 -6.18 -9.98
CA GLY A 89 -1.37 -6.18 -10.23
C GLY A 89 -2.18 -5.89 -8.97
N PHE A 90 -3.45 -5.61 -9.16
CA PHE A 90 -4.40 -5.47 -8.06
C PHE A 90 -5.80 -5.87 -8.53
N GLY A 91 -6.65 -6.27 -7.60
CA GLY A 91 -8.03 -6.67 -7.88
C GLY A 91 -8.92 -6.56 -6.64
N PRO A 92 -10.26 -6.58 -6.85
CA PRO A 92 -11.19 -6.62 -5.73
C PRO A 92 -11.07 -7.94 -4.97
N ASP A 93 -11.17 -7.85 -3.65
CA ASP A 93 -11.15 -9.02 -2.78
C ASP A 93 -12.58 -9.34 -2.31
N PRO A 94 -13.24 -10.33 -2.90
CA PRO A 94 -14.63 -10.66 -2.58
C PRO A 94 -14.78 -11.24 -1.16
N THR A 95 -13.73 -11.78 -0.57
CA THR A 95 -13.80 -12.40 0.76
C THR A 95 -13.90 -11.38 1.89
N ARG A 96 -13.39 -10.16 1.66
CA ARG A 96 -13.39 -9.05 2.63
C ARG A 96 -14.39 -7.95 2.28
N GLN A 97 -15.24 -8.14 1.26
CA GLN A 97 -16.25 -7.15 0.88
C GLN A 97 -17.24 -6.93 2.02
N VAL A 98 -17.41 -5.68 2.40
CA VAL A 98 -18.43 -5.24 3.36
C VAL A 98 -19.69 -4.84 2.60
N GLN A 99 -20.82 -4.93 3.26
CA GLN A 99 -22.10 -4.56 2.69
C GLN A 99 -22.05 -3.11 2.11
N PRO A 100 -22.37 -2.91 0.81
CA PRO A 100 -22.14 -1.64 0.12
C PRO A 100 -23.03 -0.49 0.63
N TYR A 101 -24.11 -0.79 1.32
CA TYR A 101 -25.03 0.19 1.89
C TYR A 101 -24.69 0.63 3.31
N LEU A 102 -23.60 0.11 3.88
CA LEU A 102 -23.14 0.54 5.19
C LEU A 102 -22.39 1.86 5.06
N TYR A 103 -22.71 2.80 5.96
CA TYR A 103 -22.06 4.10 6.00
C TYR A 103 -21.41 4.34 7.36
N LYS A 104 -20.26 4.94 7.35
CA LYS A 104 -19.63 5.50 8.54
C LYS A 104 -19.96 6.99 8.60
N THR A 105 -20.45 7.44 9.73
CA THR A 105 -20.77 8.87 9.97
C THR A 105 -19.77 9.41 10.97
N GLY A 106 -19.12 10.52 10.61
CA GLY A 106 -18.21 11.25 11.50
C GLY A 106 -18.95 12.04 12.58
N ALA A 107 -18.19 12.66 13.47
CA ALA A 107 -18.78 13.54 14.47
C ALA A 107 -19.53 14.71 13.81
N PRO A 108 -20.64 15.16 14.40
CA PRO A 108 -21.36 16.34 13.92
C PRO A 108 -20.45 17.57 13.89
N ILE A 109 -20.49 18.30 12.78
CA ILE A 109 -19.82 19.58 12.64
C ILE A 109 -20.88 20.65 12.91
N PRO A 110 -20.76 21.42 14.01
CA PRO A 110 -21.71 22.47 14.31
C PRO A 110 -21.50 23.61 13.30
N ASP A 111 -22.48 23.82 12.48
CA ASP A 111 -22.62 25.03 11.68
C ASP A 111 -23.81 25.82 12.21
N SER A 112 -23.70 27.16 12.25
CA SER A 112 -24.73 28.03 12.81
C SER A 112 -26.05 27.99 12.06
N THR A 113 -26.04 27.55 10.79
CA THR A 113 -27.21 27.56 9.92
C THR A 113 -27.71 26.15 9.55
N ASN A 114 -26.80 25.20 9.35
CA ASN A 114 -27.11 23.81 9.00
C ASN A 114 -26.05 22.87 9.55
N PRO A 115 -26.24 22.25 10.71
CA PRO A 115 -25.32 21.26 11.21
C PRO A 115 -25.30 20.06 10.27
N TYR A 116 -24.09 19.62 9.89
CA TYR A 116 -23.90 18.48 9.02
C TYR A 116 -22.91 17.48 9.62
N ALA A 117 -22.97 16.25 9.18
CA ALA A 117 -21.96 15.26 9.46
C ALA A 117 -21.36 14.75 8.14
N LYS A 118 -20.06 14.47 8.17
CA LYS A 118 -19.42 13.77 7.05
C LYS A 118 -19.84 12.31 7.09
N ARG A 119 -20.39 11.85 5.98
CA ARG A 119 -20.82 10.47 5.80
C ARG A 119 -19.97 9.81 4.70
N GLU A 120 -19.41 8.67 4.99
CA GLU A 120 -18.57 7.91 4.09
C GLU A 120 -19.16 6.51 3.87
N GLN A 121 -19.24 6.11 2.62
CA GLN A 121 -19.70 4.77 2.27
C GLN A 121 -18.65 3.74 2.68
N SER A 122 -19.08 2.52 2.96
CA SER A 122 -18.20 1.39 3.25
C SER A 122 -17.11 1.25 2.18
N PRO A 123 -15.85 1.02 2.56
CA PRO A 123 -14.76 0.92 1.59
C PRO A 123 -14.86 -0.35 0.77
N ALA A 124 -14.32 -0.30 -0.44
CA ALA A 124 -14.12 -1.47 -1.27
C ALA A 124 -12.80 -2.14 -0.89
N ALA A 125 -12.84 -3.43 -0.58
CA ALA A 125 -11.67 -4.23 -0.27
C ALA A 125 -10.92 -4.62 -1.55
N TYR A 126 -9.61 -4.40 -1.57
CA TYR A 126 -8.72 -4.73 -2.67
C TYR A 126 -7.49 -5.50 -2.18
N SER A 127 -7.00 -6.38 -3.03
CA SER A 127 -5.69 -7.02 -2.90
C SER A 127 -4.72 -6.44 -3.93
N PHE A 128 -3.50 -6.14 -3.49
CA PHE A 128 -2.41 -5.59 -4.30
C PHE A 128 -1.25 -6.57 -4.31
N ASN A 129 -0.82 -6.99 -5.49
CA ASN A 129 0.31 -7.89 -5.65
C ASN A 129 1.58 -7.10 -5.94
N PHE A 130 2.60 -7.30 -5.13
CA PHE A 130 3.90 -6.68 -5.26
C PHE A 130 4.98 -7.73 -5.51
N ALA A 131 5.89 -7.43 -6.41
CA ALA A 131 7.14 -8.14 -6.56
C ALA A 131 8.27 -7.31 -5.97
N LEU A 132 9.11 -7.91 -5.12
CA LEU A 132 10.34 -7.35 -4.59
C LEU A 132 11.51 -8.18 -5.10
N THR A 133 12.36 -7.58 -5.93
CA THR A 133 13.51 -8.23 -6.53
C THR A 133 14.81 -7.77 -5.87
N LEU A 134 15.61 -8.71 -5.43
CA LEU A 134 16.95 -8.47 -4.90
C LEU A 134 18.00 -8.85 -5.96
N TRP A 135 18.87 -7.91 -6.25
CA TRP A 135 20.01 -8.06 -7.15
C TRP A 135 21.30 -8.07 -6.35
N SER A 136 22.13 -9.10 -6.53
CA SER A 136 23.40 -9.22 -5.83
C SER A 136 24.45 -9.92 -6.67
N ASN A 137 25.74 -9.61 -6.43
CA ASN A 137 26.85 -10.31 -7.06
C ASN A 137 27.27 -11.54 -6.23
N ASP A 138 27.02 -11.52 -4.93
CA ASP A 138 27.48 -12.51 -3.97
C ASP A 138 26.28 -13.20 -3.28
N MET A 139 26.40 -14.52 -3.10
CA MET A 139 25.38 -15.30 -2.40
C MET A 139 25.30 -14.96 -0.91
N ASP A 140 26.42 -14.72 -0.27
CA ASP A 140 26.49 -14.35 1.15
C ASP A 140 25.74 -13.04 1.42
N THR A 141 25.97 -12.04 0.59
CA THR A 141 25.26 -10.75 0.67
C THR A 141 23.75 -10.91 0.44
N SER A 142 23.35 -11.80 -0.49
CA SER A 142 21.93 -12.09 -0.74
C SER A 142 21.27 -12.69 0.50
N ILE A 143 21.90 -13.68 1.11
CA ILE A 143 21.39 -14.36 2.31
C ILE A 143 21.22 -13.36 3.46
N GLN A 144 22.17 -12.46 3.69
CA GLN A 144 22.05 -11.44 4.72
C GLN A 144 20.83 -10.53 4.53
N VAL A 145 20.52 -10.15 3.27
CA VAL A 145 19.32 -9.35 2.96
C VAL A 145 18.06 -10.16 3.24
N LEU A 146 18.01 -11.42 2.79
CA LEU A 146 16.87 -12.30 3.01
C LEU A 146 16.62 -12.56 4.50
N GLU A 147 17.67 -12.83 5.27
CA GLU A 147 17.58 -13.01 6.72
C GLU A 147 17.15 -11.72 7.46
N SER A 148 17.35 -10.57 6.84
CA SER A 148 16.86 -9.30 7.38
C SER A 148 15.36 -9.07 7.10
N ILE A 149 14.79 -9.74 6.11
CA ILE A 149 13.39 -9.58 5.68
C ILE A 149 12.48 -10.67 6.26
N LEU A 150 12.85 -11.95 6.01
CA LEU A 150 11.98 -13.10 6.25
C LEU A 150 11.47 -13.26 7.69
N PRO A 151 12.24 -12.97 8.75
CA PRO A 151 11.79 -13.18 10.12
C PRO A 151 10.61 -12.29 10.54
N TYR A 152 10.37 -11.19 9.83
CA TYR A 152 9.24 -10.31 10.12
C TYR A 152 7.91 -10.85 9.59
N PHE A 153 7.95 -11.73 8.58
CA PHE A 153 6.77 -12.32 7.96
C PHE A 153 6.46 -13.69 8.56
N LYS A 154 5.40 -13.78 9.40
CA LYS A 154 4.97 -15.00 10.12
C LYS A 154 3.48 -15.33 9.94
N PRO A 155 2.96 -15.61 8.78
CA PRO A 155 3.37 -15.27 7.40
C PRO A 155 3.07 -13.83 6.99
N GLU A 156 2.46 -13.04 7.86
CA GLU A 156 2.01 -11.67 7.58
C GLU A 156 2.58 -10.64 8.55
N ILE A 157 2.63 -9.41 8.10
CA ILE A 157 2.88 -8.23 8.92
C ILE A 157 1.72 -7.25 8.79
N SER A 158 1.28 -6.67 9.91
CA SER A 158 0.23 -5.64 9.92
C SER A 158 0.85 -4.26 10.07
N VAL A 159 0.47 -3.34 9.20
CA VAL A 159 0.92 -1.95 9.20
C VAL A 159 -0.29 -1.02 9.33
N LYS A 160 -0.20 -0.06 10.24
CA LYS A 160 -1.25 0.94 10.42
C LYS A 160 -1.05 2.10 9.46
N ILE A 161 -2.05 2.35 8.62
CA ILE A 161 -2.05 3.46 7.68
C ILE A 161 -3.19 4.41 8.03
N LYS A 162 -2.87 5.70 8.08
CA LYS A 162 -3.88 6.75 8.15
C LYS A 162 -4.30 7.07 6.71
N GLU A 163 -5.45 6.56 6.28
CA GLU A 163 -5.87 6.64 4.88
C GLU A 163 -6.54 7.95 4.48
N GLN A 164 -7.09 8.72 5.43
CA GLN A 164 -7.90 9.86 5.06
C GLN A 164 -7.79 11.04 6.02
N ASP A 165 -7.69 12.26 5.44
CA ASP A 165 -7.66 13.50 6.19
C ASP A 165 -9.05 13.96 6.70
N SER A 166 -10.13 13.46 6.07
CA SER A 166 -11.50 13.89 6.39
C SER A 166 -12.12 13.18 7.61
N LEU A 167 -11.75 11.92 7.82
CA LEU A 167 -12.10 11.15 9.03
C LEU A 167 -10.82 10.50 9.55
N PRO A 168 -10.51 10.55 10.85
CA PRO A 168 -9.30 9.94 11.41
C PRO A 168 -9.46 8.41 11.49
N ILE A 169 -9.56 7.76 10.33
CA ILE A 169 -9.68 6.31 10.23
C ILE A 169 -8.28 5.75 10.08
N VAL A 170 -7.88 4.93 11.04
CA VAL A 170 -6.66 4.13 10.97
C VAL A 170 -7.06 2.75 10.46
N ASN A 171 -6.54 2.36 9.31
CA ASN A 171 -6.74 1.03 8.76
C ASN A 171 -5.50 0.17 9.00
N ASP A 172 -5.73 -1.05 9.43
CA ASP A 172 -4.69 -2.06 9.48
C ASP A 172 -4.58 -2.70 8.08
N VAL A 173 -3.40 -2.56 7.50
CA VAL A 173 -3.05 -3.14 6.21
C VAL A 173 -2.20 -4.37 6.46
N HIS A 174 -2.63 -5.50 5.91
CA HIS A 174 -1.94 -6.77 6.05
C HIS A 174 -1.09 -7.03 4.82
N VAL A 175 0.19 -7.30 5.03
CA VAL A 175 1.14 -7.68 3.98
C VAL A 175 1.53 -9.12 4.20
N VAL A 176 1.13 -9.98 3.28
CA VAL A 176 1.39 -11.42 3.30
C VAL A 176 2.55 -11.73 2.38
N PHE A 177 3.50 -12.50 2.85
CA PHE A 177 4.56 -13.07 2.05
C PHE A 177 4.07 -14.37 1.40
N ASN A 178 4.14 -14.47 0.07
CA ASN A 178 3.64 -15.62 -0.67
C ASN A 178 4.74 -16.64 -0.96
N ASP A 179 5.75 -16.22 -1.72
CA ASP A 179 6.81 -17.10 -2.18
C ASP A 179 8.11 -16.35 -2.50
N ILE A 180 9.18 -17.11 -2.66
CA ILE A 180 10.48 -16.64 -3.09
C ILE A 180 11.05 -17.58 -4.15
N SER A 181 11.58 -17.01 -5.21
CA SER A 181 12.27 -17.75 -6.26
C SER A 181 13.66 -17.18 -6.51
N LYS A 182 14.61 -18.04 -6.84
CA LYS A 182 15.97 -17.66 -7.19
C LYS A 182 16.22 -17.90 -8.67
N GLN A 183 16.82 -16.93 -9.33
CA GLN A 183 17.30 -17.04 -10.70
C GLN A 183 18.79 -16.70 -10.75
N ASP A 184 19.58 -17.58 -11.32
CA ASP A 184 20.99 -17.34 -11.61
C ASP A 184 21.10 -16.95 -13.08
N ASN A 185 21.35 -15.69 -13.36
CA ASN A 185 21.50 -15.20 -14.71
C ASN A 185 22.96 -15.34 -15.15
N TYR A 186 23.20 -16.33 -16.02
CA TYR A 186 24.45 -16.49 -16.74
C TYR A 186 24.26 -15.97 -18.17
N THR A 187 24.89 -14.88 -18.52
CA THR A 187 24.96 -14.50 -19.94
C THR A 187 26.14 -15.23 -20.58
N GLU A 188 25.92 -15.83 -21.75
CA GLU A 188 26.96 -16.55 -22.48
C GLU A 188 28.12 -15.62 -22.84
N GLY A 189 29.25 -15.75 -22.14
CA GLY A 189 30.48 -15.00 -22.38
C GLY A 189 31.30 -14.84 -21.09
N PHE A 190 32.60 -15.18 -21.17
CA PHE A 190 33.53 -15.14 -20.00
C PHE A 190 33.75 -13.73 -19.40
N GLU A 191 33.22 -12.69 -20.00
CA GLU A 191 33.40 -11.29 -19.58
C GLU A 191 32.15 -10.66 -18.90
N VAL A 192 31.05 -11.40 -18.78
CA VAL A 192 29.79 -10.86 -18.25
C VAL A 192 29.69 -11.09 -16.76
N ASN A 193 29.47 -10.01 -16.02
CA ASN A 193 29.28 -10.06 -14.57
C ASN A 193 28.06 -10.94 -14.23
N ARG A 194 28.32 -12.03 -13.51
CA ARG A 194 27.29 -12.88 -12.91
C ARG A 194 26.54 -12.09 -11.86
N PHE A 195 25.22 -12.08 -11.91
CA PHE A 195 24.39 -11.58 -10.83
C PHE A 195 23.35 -12.61 -10.43
N ILE A 196 23.05 -12.61 -9.14
CA ILE A 196 22.06 -13.47 -8.51
C ILE A 196 20.82 -12.62 -8.31
N GLU A 197 19.69 -13.14 -8.71
CA GLU A 197 18.40 -12.51 -8.60
C GLU A 197 17.50 -13.34 -7.71
N TRP A 198 16.84 -12.66 -6.76
CA TRP A 198 15.83 -13.24 -5.90
C TRP A 198 14.54 -12.46 -6.05
N ASP A 199 13.50 -13.15 -6.51
CA ASP A 199 12.16 -12.59 -6.62
C ASP A 199 11.31 -13.04 -5.45
N MET A 200 10.75 -12.10 -4.73
CA MET A 200 9.86 -12.28 -3.59
C MET A 200 8.50 -11.69 -3.92
N ASN A 201 7.44 -12.49 -3.79
CA ASN A 201 6.09 -12.08 -4.08
C ASN A 201 5.31 -11.83 -2.79
N PHE A 202 4.58 -10.72 -2.76
CA PHE A 202 3.77 -10.29 -1.63
C PHE A 202 2.36 -9.94 -2.06
N THR A 203 1.38 -10.20 -1.20
CA THR A 203 0.03 -9.70 -1.35
C THR A 203 -0.28 -8.74 -0.20
N LEU A 204 -0.64 -7.52 -0.54
CA LEU A 204 -1.04 -6.50 0.40
C LEU A 204 -2.56 -6.31 0.33
N TYR A 205 -3.21 -6.38 1.47
CA TYR A 205 -4.65 -6.18 1.59
C TYR A 205 -4.95 -4.80 2.15
N SER A 206 -5.65 -3.99 1.35
CA SER A 206 -6.05 -2.64 1.73
C SER A 206 -7.47 -2.32 1.27
N ASN A 207 -7.98 -1.21 1.73
CA ASN A 207 -9.30 -0.73 1.42
C ASN A 207 -9.21 0.56 0.59
N ILE A 208 -10.06 0.69 -0.42
CA ILE A 208 -10.21 1.93 -1.18
C ILE A 208 -11.51 2.59 -0.77
N TRP A 209 -11.41 3.82 -0.26
CA TRP A 209 -12.53 4.59 0.24
C TRP A 209 -13.14 5.48 -0.83
N THR A 210 -14.47 5.62 -0.79
CA THR A 210 -15.18 6.65 -1.55
C THR A 210 -15.04 8.03 -0.90
N PRO A 211 -15.33 9.14 -1.60
CA PRO A 211 -15.33 10.45 -0.98
C PRO A 211 -16.38 10.55 0.13
N ALA A 212 -16.02 11.25 1.19
CA ALA A 212 -16.99 11.63 2.20
C ALA A 212 -17.97 12.67 1.64
N VAL A 213 -19.25 12.46 1.88
CA VAL A 213 -20.33 13.35 1.48
C VAL A 213 -20.89 14.03 2.73
N ASN A 214 -21.20 15.32 2.64
CA ASN A 214 -21.89 16.02 3.71
C ASN A 214 -23.35 15.55 3.77
N SER A 215 -23.80 15.11 4.92
CA SER A 215 -25.17 14.69 5.18
C SER A 215 -25.79 15.60 6.22
N ASN A 216 -26.98 16.15 5.94
CA ASN A 216 -27.72 16.94 6.89
C ASN A 216 -28.08 16.09 8.11
N LEU A 217 -28.01 16.69 9.30
CA LEU A 217 -28.37 16.04 10.54
C LEU A 217 -29.86 16.31 10.84
N ILE A 218 -30.55 15.26 11.27
CA ILE A 218 -31.87 15.42 11.88
C ILE A 218 -31.60 15.86 13.33
N THR A 219 -31.82 17.14 13.59
CA THR A 219 -31.59 17.73 14.94
C THR A 219 -32.84 17.69 15.82
N THR A 220 -34.02 17.65 15.21
CA THR A 220 -35.28 17.64 15.90
C THR A 220 -36.25 16.67 15.23
N ALA A 221 -36.85 15.79 16.01
CA ALA A 221 -37.95 14.93 15.56
C ALA A 221 -39.14 15.20 16.49
N GLU A 222 -40.21 15.79 15.95
CA GLU A 222 -41.46 15.96 16.67
C GLU A 222 -42.35 14.75 16.43
N ILE A 223 -42.69 14.06 17.50
CA ILE A 223 -43.62 12.93 17.46
C ILE A 223 -44.90 13.42 18.12
N SER A 224 -45.94 13.63 17.31
CA SER A 224 -47.29 13.90 17.85
C SER A 224 -48.04 12.56 17.88
N LEU A 225 -48.34 12.11 19.09
CA LEU A 225 -49.27 10.99 19.29
C LEU A 225 -50.69 11.55 19.28
N LEU A 226 -51.38 11.36 18.18
CA LEU A 226 -52.82 11.64 18.13
C LEU A 226 -53.56 10.44 18.75
N ASP A 227 -53.96 10.60 19.99
CA ASP A 227 -54.89 9.67 20.62
C ASP A 227 -56.30 10.06 20.24
N ASP A 228 -57.14 9.13 19.76
CA ASP A 228 -58.50 9.36 19.35
C ASP A 228 -59.40 10.04 20.44
N LYS A 229 -58.92 9.99 21.68
CA LYS A 229 -59.54 10.66 22.81
C LYS A 229 -59.25 12.15 22.92
N ASN A 230 -58.16 12.63 22.34
CA ASN A 230 -57.80 14.07 22.40
C ASN A 230 -58.44 14.94 21.35
N ILE A 231 -59.06 14.33 20.33
CA ILE A 231 -59.80 15.11 19.32
C ILE A 231 -61.06 15.75 19.92
N SER A 232 -61.63 15.17 20.97
CA SER A 232 -62.81 15.73 21.64
C SER A 232 -62.54 16.88 22.57
N LEU A 233 -61.27 17.07 23.00
CA LEU A 233 -60.91 18.17 23.96
C LEU A 233 -60.52 19.47 23.25
N LEU A 234 -60.22 19.42 21.98
CA LEU A 234 -59.90 20.64 21.18
C LEU A 234 -61.16 21.34 20.58
N ASN A 235 -62.32 20.72 20.70
CA ASN A 235 -63.58 21.29 20.21
C ASN A 235 -64.50 21.88 21.28
N THR A 236 -64.01 22.01 22.54
CA THR A 236 -64.76 22.68 23.61
C THR A 236 -64.00 23.89 24.15
N GLY A 237 -63.77 24.87 23.30
CA GLY A 237 -63.26 26.20 23.67
C GLY A 237 -64.12 27.24 22.96
N ASP A 238 -65.09 27.77 23.68
CA ASP A 238 -65.84 28.98 23.35
C ASP A 238 -64.91 30.17 23.09
#